data_6e885cb1cfac4757e7a2a5f8387e3d3a
#
_entry.id   6e885cb1cfac4757e7a2a5f8387e3d3a
#
_cell.length_a   1.000
_cell.length_b   1.000
_cell.length_c   1.000
_cell.angle_alpha   90.00
_cell.angle_beta   90.00
_cell.angle_gamma   90.00
#
_symmetry.space_group_name_H-M   'P 1'
#
loop_
_entity.id
_entity.type
_entity.pdbx_description
1 polymer ?
#
loop_
_entity_poly.entity_id
_entity_poly.type
_entity_poly.pdbx_seq_one_letter_code
_entity_poly.pdbx_strand_id
1 'polypeptide(L)'
;NLISLTYVLDLNTETFSKELWKMSTECLVVFPEGIGVIPWVVPGTVEIGNKTMEKMKDFNLVIWPFHGIFGTGATLDEAFGLIDTAEKAAEILVKVISMGGRKQEITDRELADLAESFGVTPRKGILKL
;
A
#
# COMPACT_ATOMS: atom_id res chain seq x y z
N ASN A 1 -9.58 2.21 7.38
CA ASN A 1 -8.88 0.91 7.50
C ASN A 1 -7.36 1.05 7.35
N LEU A 2 -6.85 1.79 6.35
CA LEU A 2 -5.41 2.02 6.19
C LEU A 2 -4.80 2.67 7.43
N ILE A 3 -5.47 3.65 8.02
CA ILE A 3 -4.99 4.28 9.26
C ILE A 3 -4.92 3.26 10.40
N SER A 4 -5.93 2.39 10.54
CA SER A 4 -5.93 1.34 11.55
C SER A 4 -4.73 0.40 11.42
N LEU A 5 -4.32 0.08 10.19
CA LEU A 5 -3.17 -0.78 9.95
C LEU A 5 -1.84 -0.15 10.38
N THR A 6 -1.76 1.17 10.49
CA THR A 6 -0.54 1.83 10.99
C THR A 6 -0.25 1.53 12.46
N TYR A 7 -1.24 0.99 13.20
CA TYR A 7 -1.08 0.57 14.59
C TYR A 7 -0.61 -0.87 14.75
N VAL A 8 -0.68 -1.69 13.70
CA VAL A 8 -0.41 -3.14 13.78
C VAL A 8 0.62 -3.65 12.78
N LEU A 9 0.90 -2.93 11.69
CA LEU A 9 1.92 -3.28 10.71
C LEU A 9 3.20 -2.49 10.95
N ASP A 10 4.34 -3.07 10.60
CA ASP A 10 5.60 -2.33 10.55
C ASP A 10 5.49 -1.16 9.57
N LEU A 11 5.92 0.02 10.00
CA LEU A 11 5.78 1.27 9.24
C LEU A 11 6.86 1.38 8.16
N ASN A 12 6.80 0.52 7.18
CA ASN A 12 7.70 0.51 6.03
C ASN A 12 6.98 0.10 4.74
N THR A 13 7.56 0.45 3.62
CA THR A 13 7.02 0.17 2.29
C THR A 13 6.87 -1.32 2.01
N GLU A 14 7.86 -2.13 2.41
CA GLU A 14 7.83 -3.58 2.15
C GLU A 14 6.61 -4.23 2.81
N THR A 15 6.43 -4.00 4.10
CA THR A 15 5.34 -4.61 4.86
C THR A 15 3.96 -4.14 4.37
N PHE A 16 3.75 -2.82 4.26
CA PHE A 16 2.46 -2.29 3.81
C PHE A 16 2.10 -2.74 2.39
N SER A 17 3.04 -2.66 1.47
CA SER A 17 2.79 -3.06 0.08
C SER A 17 2.45 -4.54 -0.02
N LYS A 18 3.27 -5.38 0.59
CA LYS A 18 3.12 -6.83 0.52
C LYS A 18 1.82 -7.32 1.18
N GLU A 19 1.51 -6.80 2.36
CA GLU A 19 0.29 -7.18 3.08
C GLU A 19 -0.97 -6.81 2.29
N LEU A 20 -1.01 -5.66 1.65
CA LEU A 20 -2.16 -5.28 0.84
C LEU A 20 -2.23 -6.03 -0.49
N TRP A 21 -1.09 -6.29 -1.16
CA TRP A 21 -1.06 -7.10 -2.38
C TRP A 21 -1.61 -8.51 -2.15
N LYS A 22 -1.41 -9.06 -0.96
CA LYS A 22 -1.90 -10.39 -0.59
C LYS A 22 -3.39 -10.46 -0.27
N MET A 23 -4.04 -9.31 -0.06
CA MET A 23 -5.45 -9.25 0.29
C MET A 23 -6.39 -9.09 -0.90
N SER A 24 -5.89 -8.58 -2.03
CA SER A 24 -6.68 -8.40 -3.24
C SER A 24 -5.76 -8.42 -4.46
N THR A 25 -6.14 -9.19 -5.48
CA THR A 25 -5.37 -9.33 -6.72
C THR A 25 -5.21 -8.00 -7.46
N GLU A 26 -6.17 -7.10 -7.34
CA GLU A 26 -6.13 -5.79 -7.98
C GLU A 26 -4.98 -4.91 -7.48
N CYS A 27 -4.60 -5.07 -6.21
CA CYS A 27 -3.62 -4.18 -5.58
C CYS A 27 -2.26 -4.18 -6.28
N LEU A 28 -1.71 -5.36 -6.57
CA LEU A 28 -0.43 -5.44 -7.26
C LEU A 28 -0.47 -4.83 -8.65
N VAL A 29 -1.60 -5.01 -9.36
CA VAL A 29 -1.79 -4.47 -10.71
C VAL A 29 -1.90 -2.94 -10.69
N VAL A 30 -2.62 -2.40 -9.70
CA VAL A 30 -2.92 -0.96 -9.60
C VAL A 30 -1.74 -0.17 -9.03
N PHE A 31 -1.03 -0.71 -8.05
CA PHE A 31 0.15 -0.06 -7.47
C PHE A 31 1.34 -1.02 -7.34
N PRO A 32 1.91 -1.46 -8.46
CA PRO A 32 3.07 -2.37 -8.47
C PRO A 32 4.32 -1.76 -7.83
N GLU A 33 4.44 -0.43 -7.82
CA GLU A 33 5.49 0.30 -7.12
C GLU A 33 5.37 0.17 -5.59
N GLY A 34 4.21 -0.23 -5.09
CA GLY A 34 3.92 -0.33 -3.67
C GLY A 34 3.43 0.97 -3.06
N ILE A 35 3.44 1.02 -1.74
CA ILE A 35 2.97 2.15 -0.95
C ILE A 35 4.14 2.76 -0.19
N GLY A 36 4.34 4.08 -0.35
CA GLY A 36 5.30 4.82 0.44
C GLY A 36 4.79 5.04 1.87
N VAL A 37 5.65 4.91 2.84
CA VAL A 37 5.34 5.20 4.25
C VAL A 37 6.36 6.21 4.76
N ILE A 38 5.89 7.36 5.24
CA ILE A 38 6.77 8.33 5.90
C ILE A 38 6.76 8.07 7.42
N PRO A 39 7.80 8.49 8.16
CA PRO A 39 7.71 8.49 9.62
C PRO A 39 6.62 9.47 10.06
N TRP A 40 6.06 9.25 11.26
CA TRP A 40 5.11 10.22 11.80
C TRP A 40 5.76 11.59 11.95
N VAL A 41 5.04 12.61 11.48
CA VAL A 41 5.47 14.01 11.50
C VAL A 41 4.28 14.85 11.93
N VAL A 42 4.54 15.94 12.65
CA VAL A 42 3.47 16.89 13.04
C VAL A 42 2.76 17.41 11.79
N PRO A 43 1.42 17.26 11.71
CA PRO A 43 0.65 17.71 10.57
C PRO A 43 0.66 19.24 10.42
N GLY A 44 0.46 19.72 9.20
CA GLY A 44 0.44 21.15 8.89
C GLY A 44 1.81 21.83 8.86
N THR A 45 2.89 21.07 8.87
CA THR A 45 4.27 21.57 8.83
C THR A 45 4.86 21.46 7.43
N VAL A 46 5.89 22.26 7.16
CA VAL A 46 6.68 22.14 5.93
C VAL A 46 7.39 20.79 5.86
N GLU A 47 7.77 20.25 7.00
CA GLU A 47 8.43 18.94 7.11
C GLU A 47 7.58 17.81 6.52
N ILE A 48 6.28 17.72 6.87
CA ILE A 48 5.41 16.67 6.32
C ILE A 48 5.24 16.82 4.81
N GLY A 49 5.14 18.07 4.33
CA GLY A 49 5.05 18.35 2.90
C GLY A 49 6.31 17.90 2.15
N ASN A 50 7.49 18.21 2.68
CA ASN A 50 8.76 17.81 2.08
C ASN A 50 8.95 16.29 2.06
N LYS A 51 8.64 15.60 3.15
CA LYS A 51 8.74 14.14 3.24
C LYS A 51 7.76 13.46 2.28
N THR A 52 6.54 13.97 2.18
CA THR A 52 5.54 13.47 1.24
C THR A 52 5.99 13.65 -0.20
N MET A 53 6.45 14.84 -0.55
CA MET A 53 6.94 15.15 -1.89
C MET A 53 8.13 14.25 -2.28
N GLU A 54 9.04 13.98 -1.37
CA GLU A 54 10.19 13.10 -1.61
C GLU A 54 9.72 11.66 -1.89
N LYS A 55 8.78 11.13 -1.10
CA LYS A 55 8.19 9.81 -1.34
C LYS A 55 7.41 9.72 -2.64
N MET A 56 6.73 10.78 -3.04
CA MET A 56 5.92 10.80 -4.25
C MET A 56 6.73 10.83 -5.55
N LYS A 57 8.04 10.93 -5.48
CA LYS A 57 8.91 10.67 -6.63
C LYS A 57 8.86 9.21 -7.06
N ASP A 58 8.62 8.30 -6.13
CA ASP A 58 8.66 6.85 -6.33
C ASP A 58 7.32 6.14 -6.13
N PHE A 59 6.34 6.81 -5.50
CA PHE A 59 5.05 6.21 -5.11
C PHE A 59 3.89 7.12 -5.47
N ASN A 60 2.80 6.51 -5.91
CA ASN A 60 1.53 7.21 -6.12
C ASN A 60 0.63 7.21 -4.87
N LEU A 61 0.93 6.34 -3.91
CA LEU A 61 0.28 6.28 -2.60
C LEU A 61 1.32 6.47 -1.50
N VAL A 62 1.02 7.35 -0.53
CA VAL A 62 1.89 7.58 0.63
C VAL A 62 1.04 7.56 1.90
N ILE A 63 1.44 6.74 2.87
CA ILE A 63 0.80 6.65 4.18
C ILE A 63 1.40 7.71 5.11
N TRP A 64 0.53 8.45 5.76
CA TRP A 64 0.81 9.28 6.91
C TRP A 64 0.38 8.52 8.17
N PRO A 65 1.31 7.87 8.90
CA PRO A 65 0.96 7.06 10.06
C PRO A 65 0.07 7.82 11.04
N PHE A 66 -0.99 7.14 11.51
CA PHE A 66 -1.96 7.68 12.49
C PHE A 66 -2.77 8.89 11.99
N HIS A 67 -2.70 9.21 10.72
CA HIS A 67 -3.32 10.41 10.17
C HIS A 67 -4.16 10.14 8.93
N GLY A 68 -3.56 9.63 7.86
CA GLY A 68 -4.26 9.43 6.60
C GLY A 68 -3.39 8.92 5.48
N ILE A 69 -3.91 9.10 4.26
CA ILE A 69 -3.24 8.67 3.05
C ILE A 69 -3.24 9.80 2.03
N PHE A 70 -2.19 9.90 1.24
CA PHE A 70 -2.05 10.80 0.11
C PHE A 70 -1.91 10.00 -1.18
N GLY A 71 -2.75 10.30 -2.17
CA GLY A 71 -2.74 9.61 -3.46
C GLY A 71 -2.72 10.58 -4.63
N THR A 72 -2.09 10.16 -5.74
CA THR A 72 -2.01 10.93 -6.98
C THR A 72 -2.42 10.10 -8.18
N GLY A 73 -2.77 10.78 -9.26
CA GLY A 73 -3.09 10.18 -10.55
C GLY A 73 -3.18 11.26 -11.62
N ALA A 74 -3.32 10.86 -12.87
CA ALA A 74 -3.50 11.78 -13.99
C ALA A 74 -4.85 12.52 -13.92
N THR A 75 -5.84 11.93 -13.26
CA THR A 75 -7.16 12.49 -13.01
C THR A 75 -7.58 12.25 -11.56
N LEU A 76 -8.61 12.96 -11.09
CA LEU A 76 -9.20 12.73 -9.77
C LEU A 76 -9.79 11.31 -9.66
N ASP A 77 -10.41 10.81 -10.71
CA ASP A 77 -10.97 9.46 -10.72
C ASP A 77 -9.87 8.40 -10.58
N GLU A 78 -8.74 8.59 -11.24
CA GLU A 78 -7.60 7.68 -11.13
C GLU A 78 -6.99 7.72 -9.71
N ALA A 79 -6.77 8.91 -9.16
CA ALA A 79 -6.28 9.07 -7.78
C ALA A 79 -7.25 8.47 -6.76
N PHE A 80 -8.55 8.69 -6.92
CA PHE A 80 -9.57 8.11 -6.05
C PHE A 80 -9.59 6.58 -6.17
N GLY A 81 -9.57 6.04 -7.37
CA GLY A 81 -9.59 4.59 -7.62
C GLY A 81 -8.39 3.88 -6.99
N LEU A 82 -7.22 4.51 -7.03
CA LEU A 82 -6.01 4.02 -6.39
C LEU A 82 -6.16 3.94 -4.87
N ILE A 83 -6.64 5.01 -4.24
CA ILE A 83 -6.89 5.06 -2.79
C ILE A 83 -7.98 4.07 -2.40
N ASP A 84 -9.07 4.00 -3.16
CA ASP A 84 -10.19 3.10 -2.90
C ASP A 84 -9.77 1.62 -2.96
N THR A 85 -8.95 1.26 -3.94
CA THR A 85 -8.40 -0.10 -4.06
C THR A 85 -7.55 -0.48 -2.83
N ALA A 86 -6.65 0.40 -2.41
CA ALA A 86 -5.83 0.17 -1.22
C ALA A 86 -6.68 0.11 0.06
N GLU A 87 -7.67 0.99 0.20
CA GLU A 87 -8.55 1.04 1.37
C GLU A 87 -9.43 -0.20 1.48
N LYS A 88 -9.92 -0.74 0.36
CA LYS A 88 -10.69 -2.00 0.35
C LYS A 88 -9.84 -3.20 0.74
N ALA A 89 -8.61 -3.28 0.25
CA ALA A 89 -7.69 -4.33 0.68
C ALA A 89 -7.35 -4.21 2.18
N ALA A 90 -7.19 -2.98 2.67
CA ALA A 90 -7.00 -2.71 4.09
C ALA A 90 -8.21 -3.14 4.92
N GLU A 91 -9.43 -2.93 4.44
CA GLU A 91 -10.65 -3.42 5.09
C GLU A 91 -10.64 -4.95 5.23
N ILE A 92 -10.28 -5.65 4.16
CA ILE A 92 -10.15 -7.12 4.19
C ILE A 92 -9.11 -7.53 5.24
N LEU A 93 -7.93 -6.90 5.23
CA LEU A 93 -6.86 -7.22 6.18
C LEU A 93 -7.27 -6.98 7.64
N VAL A 94 -7.92 -5.85 7.93
CA VAL A 94 -8.44 -5.55 9.27
C VAL A 94 -9.42 -6.62 9.72
N LYS A 95 -10.33 -7.06 8.86
CA LYS A 95 -11.25 -8.15 9.15
C LYS A 95 -10.54 -9.48 9.41
N VAL A 96 -9.58 -9.83 8.57
CA VAL A 96 -8.77 -11.06 8.72
C VAL A 96 -8.02 -11.06 10.05
N ILE A 97 -7.36 -9.97 10.41
CA ILE A 97 -6.67 -9.82 11.69
C ILE A 97 -7.67 -9.97 12.86
N SER A 98 -8.83 -9.32 12.76
CA SER A 98 -9.88 -9.36 13.80
C SER A 98 -10.47 -10.76 13.97
N MET A 99 -10.42 -11.59 12.94
CA MET A 99 -10.87 -12.99 12.98
C MET A 99 -9.81 -13.96 13.52
N GLY A 100 -8.66 -13.47 13.94
CA GLY A 100 -7.56 -14.29 14.48
C GLY A 100 -6.45 -14.62 13.50
N GLY A 101 -6.41 -13.97 12.33
CA GLY A 101 -5.39 -14.18 11.32
C GLY A 101 -5.88 -15.02 10.13
N ARG A 102 -4.94 -15.38 9.27
CA ARG A 102 -5.23 -16.11 8.01
C ARG A 102 -4.63 -17.52 8.02
N LYS A 103 -5.29 -18.44 7.32
CA LYS A 103 -4.76 -19.78 7.05
C LYS A 103 -3.99 -19.86 5.74
N GLN A 104 -4.39 -19.08 4.75
CA GLN A 104 -3.73 -18.97 3.45
C GLN A 104 -3.71 -17.52 3.00
N GLU A 105 -2.91 -17.26 1.98
CA GLU A 105 -2.77 -15.94 1.37
C GLU A 105 -2.37 -16.10 -0.09
N ILE A 106 -2.40 -15.03 -0.88
CA ILE A 106 -1.75 -15.04 -2.19
C ILE A 106 -0.24 -15.09 -1.91
N THR A 107 0.42 -16.13 -2.39
CA THR A 107 1.85 -16.34 -2.17
C THR A 107 2.71 -15.39 -3.02
N ASP A 108 3.97 -15.21 -2.63
CA ASP A 108 4.91 -14.38 -3.42
C ASP A 108 5.04 -14.90 -4.86
N ARG A 109 4.98 -16.23 -5.07
CA ARG A 109 5.02 -16.83 -6.41
C ARG A 109 3.77 -16.49 -7.22
N GLU A 110 2.59 -16.60 -6.62
CA GLU A 110 1.33 -16.25 -7.28
C GLU A 110 1.26 -14.75 -7.60
N LEU A 111 1.81 -13.89 -6.73
CA LEU A 111 1.93 -12.46 -7.03
C LEU A 111 2.88 -12.20 -8.21
N ALA A 112 3.96 -12.95 -8.32
CA ALA A 112 4.88 -12.84 -9.47
C ALA A 112 4.21 -13.31 -10.78
N ASP A 113 3.47 -14.41 -10.74
CA ASP A 113 2.73 -14.91 -11.90
C ASP A 113 1.62 -13.93 -12.33
N LEU A 114 0.95 -13.30 -11.35
CA LEU A 114 -0.03 -12.23 -11.60
C LEU A 114 0.62 -11.03 -12.29
N ALA A 115 1.76 -10.58 -11.78
CA ALA A 115 2.49 -9.45 -12.35
C ALA A 115 2.90 -9.71 -13.81
N GLU A 116 3.41 -10.90 -14.09
CA GLU A 116 3.75 -11.33 -15.45
C GLU A 116 2.53 -11.32 -16.38
N SER A 117 1.43 -11.89 -15.93
CA SER A 117 0.16 -11.94 -16.69
C SER A 117 -0.40 -10.59 -17.06
N PHE A 118 -0.23 -9.59 -16.18
CA PHE A 118 -0.72 -8.23 -16.38
C PHE A 118 0.33 -7.26 -16.91
N GLY A 119 1.56 -7.73 -17.15
CA GLY A 119 2.64 -6.90 -17.69
C GLY A 119 3.07 -5.77 -16.76
N VAL A 120 2.98 -5.96 -15.45
CA VAL A 120 3.43 -5.01 -14.43
C VAL A 120 4.69 -5.51 -13.74
N THR A 121 5.51 -4.59 -13.22
CA THR A 121 6.76 -4.92 -12.55
C THR A 121 6.68 -4.52 -11.07
N PRO A 122 6.56 -5.48 -10.16
CA PRO A 122 6.57 -5.19 -8.74
C PRO A 122 7.89 -4.55 -8.30
N ARG A 123 7.83 -3.65 -7.33
CA ARG A 123 9.04 -3.07 -6.73
C ARG A 123 9.99 -4.17 -6.27
N LYS A 124 11.26 -4.02 -6.64
CA LYS A 124 12.32 -4.96 -6.26
C LYS A 124 12.44 -5.08 -4.73
N GLY A 125 12.68 -6.29 -4.27
CA GLY A 125 12.94 -6.60 -2.85
C GLY A 125 11.69 -6.86 -2.01
N ILE A 126 10.49 -6.65 -2.52
CA ILE A 126 9.25 -6.94 -1.78
C ILE A 126 8.89 -8.42 -1.87
N LEU A 127 8.89 -8.99 -3.07
CA LEU A 127 8.62 -10.43 -3.25
C LEU A 127 9.88 -11.24 -2.98
N LYS A 128 9.73 -12.32 -2.24
CA LYS A 128 10.79 -13.30 -1.91
C LYS A 128 10.52 -14.57 -2.71
N LEU A 129 11.22 -14.74 -3.82
CA LEU A 129 11.04 -15.85 -4.77
C LEU A 129 12.12 -16.92 -4.62
#